data_c9b6e9ac0cd38250ed87a0eca443ddaf
#
_entry.id   c9b6e9ac0cd38250ed87a0eca443ddaf
#
_cell.length_a   1.000
_cell.length_b   1.000
_cell.length_c   1.000
_cell.angle_alpha   90.00
_cell.angle_beta   90.00
_cell.angle_gamma   90.00
#
_symmetry.space_group_name_H-M   'P 1'
#
loop_
_entity.id
_entity.type
_entity.pdbx_description
1 polymer ?
#
loop_
_entity_poly.entity_id
_entity_poly.type
_entity_poly.pdbx_seq_one_letter_code
_entity_poly.pdbx_strand_id
1 'polypeptide(L)'
;SPDGLAPSLDYAIAPGIRPGFWVFAPKSRGMATKTSENSAAYRTLRVPSPVIRVEQGDTVKITLENTHTMPHTIHFHGVDHPYVGAQGDGNDGVPLTSEMPVMPGESRTYEMTPRQAGTMFYHCHVQPAVHILMGLQAMFVVEENRPNNPVQTFNVGAGQVRARSQASQEAYDREYDLHYQEVDREMHDLVRLSNDPRRVIKEIHRRYDITERSSDYFLLNGRSFPYTARESLIVVAPNERVRLRVANGGAEGVALHTHGHKVTVTHTDGVPVPPATQLIRDVVWVAPMQRADLLLETVDDGLHSYGQGVWLMHDHHAPAVTNNGIGPGGGI
;
A
#
# COMPACT_ATOMS: atom_id res chain seq x y z
N SER A 1 13.02 -15.35 -4.05
CA SER A 1 13.38 -16.76 -3.86
C SER A 1 14.23 -16.91 -2.60
N PRO A 2 14.24 -18.08 -1.95
CA PRO A 2 15.13 -18.34 -0.82
C PRO A 2 16.60 -18.07 -1.14
N ASP A 3 16.96 -18.16 -2.41
CA ASP A 3 18.31 -17.93 -2.90
C ASP A 3 18.58 -16.47 -3.25
N GLY A 4 17.67 -15.56 -2.95
CA GLY A 4 17.81 -14.12 -3.21
C GLY A 4 17.82 -13.72 -4.68
N LEU A 5 17.60 -14.64 -5.60
CA LEU A 5 17.77 -14.44 -7.03
C LEU A 5 16.51 -14.63 -7.87
N ALA A 6 15.33 -14.81 -7.25
CA ALA A 6 14.11 -14.88 -8.05
C ALA A 6 13.80 -13.50 -8.63
N PRO A 7 13.58 -13.40 -9.93
CA PRO A 7 13.35 -12.13 -10.60
C PRO A 7 12.01 -11.50 -10.23
N SER A 8 11.06 -12.29 -9.73
CA SER A 8 9.75 -11.81 -9.33
C SER A 8 9.01 -12.80 -8.42
N LEU A 9 8.06 -12.30 -7.65
CA LEU A 9 7.09 -13.09 -6.90
C LEU A 9 5.93 -13.49 -7.83
N ASP A 10 5.72 -14.79 -8.01
CA ASP A 10 4.55 -15.33 -8.72
C ASP A 10 3.34 -15.32 -7.77
N TYR A 11 2.42 -14.36 -7.95
CA TYR A 11 1.34 -14.10 -7.03
C TYR A 11 -0.04 -14.17 -7.72
N ALA A 12 -0.93 -14.99 -7.20
CA ALA A 12 -2.28 -15.14 -7.75
C ALA A 12 -3.15 -13.94 -7.39
N ILE A 13 -3.47 -13.08 -8.32
CA ILE A 13 -4.37 -11.93 -8.12
C ILE A 13 -5.84 -12.29 -8.29
N ALA A 14 -6.12 -13.25 -9.18
CA ALA A 14 -7.42 -13.84 -9.44
C ALA A 14 -7.24 -15.31 -9.88
N PRO A 15 -8.30 -16.12 -9.97
CA PRO A 15 -8.19 -17.50 -10.43
C PRO A 15 -7.52 -17.61 -11.81
N GLY A 16 -6.40 -18.33 -11.87
CA GLY A 16 -5.62 -18.54 -13.09
C GLY A 16 -4.75 -17.35 -13.55
N ILE A 17 -4.78 -16.22 -12.83
CA ILE A 17 -4.04 -15.01 -13.18
C ILE A 17 -2.93 -14.79 -12.15
N ARG A 18 -1.67 -14.91 -12.60
CA ARG A 18 -0.48 -14.90 -11.75
C ARG A 18 0.64 -14.05 -12.36
N PRO A 19 0.52 -12.72 -12.33
CA PRO A 19 1.62 -11.85 -12.77
C PRO A 19 2.82 -11.94 -11.83
N GLY A 20 4.00 -11.59 -12.33
CA GLY A 20 5.19 -11.44 -11.51
C GLY A 20 5.19 -10.09 -10.79
N PHE A 21 5.55 -10.07 -9.51
CA PHE A 21 5.69 -8.85 -8.71
C PHE A 21 7.07 -8.73 -8.08
N TRP A 22 7.46 -7.51 -7.79
CA TRP A 22 8.54 -7.20 -6.88
C TRP A 22 7.96 -6.66 -5.59
N VAL A 23 8.43 -7.11 -4.45
CA VAL A 23 7.89 -6.69 -3.16
C VAL A 23 9.00 -6.48 -2.15
N PHE A 24 8.80 -5.54 -1.26
CA PHE A 24 9.57 -5.51 -0.03
C PHE A 24 9.11 -6.65 0.87
N ALA A 25 10.06 -7.37 1.45
CA ALA A 25 9.78 -8.48 2.35
C ALA A 25 10.31 -8.15 3.75
N PRO A 26 9.50 -8.19 4.80
CA PRO A 26 9.99 -7.94 6.14
C PRO A 26 10.89 -9.08 6.59
N LYS A 27 12.11 -8.77 7.04
CA LYS A 27 13.00 -9.71 7.71
C LYS A 27 12.77 -9.78 9.21
N SER A 28 12.18 -8.74 9.80
CA SER A 28 11.86 -8.67 11.22
C SER A 28 10.38 -8.36 11.44
N ARG A 29 9.82 -8.86 12.53
CA ARG A 29 8.45 -8.53 12.97
C ARG A 29 8.49 -7.43 14.02
N GLY A 30 8.92 -6.22 13.65
CA GLY A 30 8.93 -5.10 14.59
C GLY A 30 10.06 -5.13 15.60
N MET A 31 9.95 -4.25 16.57
CA MET A 31 11.00 -3.64 17.36
C MET A 31 12.01 -4.54 18.06
N ALA A 32 11.90 -5.83 18.08
CA ALA A 32 12.76 -6.55 19.00
C ALA A 32 13.17 -7.93 18.61
N THR A 33 12.80 -8.45 17.49
CA THR A 33 13.02 -9.88 17.31
C THR A 33 13.93 -10.21 16.16
N LYS A 34 15.12 -10.59 16.51
CA LYS A 34 16.02 -11.37 15.67
C LYS A 34 15.43 -12.70 15.17
N THR A 35 14.15 -12.96 15.44
CA THR A 35 13.56 -14.29 15.30
C THR A 35 12.70 -14.50 14.06
N SER A 36 12.65 -13.53 13.18
CA SER A 36 11.89 -13.74 11.93
C SER A 36 12.76 -14.18 10.80
N GLU A 37 13.90 -14.69 11.12
CA GLU A 37 14.82 -15.12 10.09
C GLU A 37 14.12 -16.01 9.07
N ASN A 38 14.03 -15.43 7.90
CA ASN A 38 13.95 -16.08 6.60
C ASN A 38 12.72 -16.92 6.28
N SER A 39 12.46 -18.04 6.95
CA SER A 39 11.44 -18.97 6.51
C SER A 39 9.99 -18.47 6.72
N ALA A 40 9.75 -17.70 7.78
CA ALA A 40 8.40 -17.15 8.04
C ALA A 40 8.09 -15.92 7.20
N ALA A 41 9.08 -15.06 6.94
CA ALA A 41 8.90 -13.88 6.09
C ALA A 41 8.62 -14.28 4.64
N TYR A 42 9.34 -15.25 4.09
CA TYR A 42 9.09 -15.76 2.75
C TYR A 42 7.73 -16.44 2.58
N ARG A 43 7.20 -17.06 3.61
CA ARG A 43 5.84 -17.66 3.58
C ARG A 43 4.74 -16.61 3.58
N THR A 44 5.06 -15.37 3.91
CA THR A 44 4.10 -14.25 3.98
C THR A 44 4.32 -13.20 2.91
N LEU A 45 5.10 -13.49 1.87
CA LEU A 45 5.26 -12.59 0.74
C LEU A 45 3.92 -12.32 0.09
N ARG A 46 3.56 -11.05 0.00
CA ARG A 46 2.27 -10.58 -0.50
C ARG A 46 2.44 -9.32 -1.34
N VAL A 47 1.42 -9.07 -2.12
CA VAL A 47 1.13 -7.79 -2.75
C VAL A 47 -0.07 -7.21 -2.01
N PRO A 48 -0.04 -5.93 -1.65
CA PRO A 48 1.09 -5.02 -1.67
C PRO A 48 2.22 -5.43 -0.72
N SER A 49 3.35 -4.73 -0.77
CA SER A 49 4.41 -4.82 0.23
C SER A 49 3.86 -4.54 1.66
N PRO A 50 4.57 -4.90 2.74
CA PRO A 50 4.00 -4.82 4.08
C PRO A 50 3.67 -3.39 4.51
N VAL A 51 2.54 -3.21 5.16
CA VAL A 51 2.25 -1.95 5.88
C VAL A 51 3.22 -1.82 7.06
N ILE A 52 3.92 -0.69 7.10
CA ILE A 52 4.78 -0.32 8.24
C ILE A 52 3.96 0.57 9.16
N ARG A 53 3.90 0.23 10.45
CA ARG A 53 3.20 1.02 11.47
C ARG A 53 4.17 1.42 12.56
N VAL A 54 4.19 2.70 12.89
CA VAL A 54 5.02 3.31 13.94
C VAL A 54 4.20 4.32 14.72
N GLU A 55 4.69 4.76 15.87
CA GLU A 55 4.07 5.83 16.63
C GLU A 55 4.74 7.18 16.34
N GLN A 56 3.98 8.24 16.47
CA GLN A 56 4.43 9.62 16.37
C GLN A 56 5.54 9.87 17.39
N GLY A 57 6.69 10.37 16.94
CA GLY A 57 7.86 10.63 17.77
C GLY A 57 8.82 9.45 17.93
N ASP A 58 8.50 8.28 17.39
CA ASP A 58 9.43 7.16 17.37
C ASP A 58 10.69 7.48 16.55
N THR A 59 11.83 7.00 17.02
CA THR A 59 13.04 6.91 16.18
C THR A 59 12.97 5.66 15.35
N VAL A 60 12.66 5.83 14.07
CA VAL A 60 12.45 4.73 13.12
C VAL A 60 13.69 4.51 12.30
N LYS A 61 14.14 3.26 12.22
CA LYS A 61 15.25 2.83 11.37
C LYS A 61 14.79 1.68 10.50
N ILE A 62 14.83 1.88 9.19
CA ILE A 62 14.43 0.88 8.20
C ILE A 62 15.64 0.53 7.35
N THR A 63 16.11 -0.70 7.48
CA THR A 63 17.24 -1.20 6.67
C THR A 63 16.70 -1.94 5.46
N LEU A 64 16.98 -1.40 4.29
CA LEU A 64 16.81 -2.09 3.00
C LEU A 64 18.02 -2.98 2.76
N GLU A 65 17.81 -4.28 2.69
CA GLU A 65 18.79 -5.23 2.16
C GLU A 65 18.36 -5.63 0.75
N ASN A 66 19.18 -5.32 -0.23
CA ASN A 66 18.84 -5.63 -1.61
C ASN A 66 19.25 -7.04 -1.98
N THR A 67 18.31 -7.95 -1.94
CA THR A 67 18.47 -9.34 -2.39
C THR A 67 17.99 -9.56 -3.83
N HIS A 68 17.54 -8.48 -4.50
CA HIS A 68 17.15 -8.52 -5.90
C HIS A 68 18.34 -8.30 -6.83
N THR A 69 18.15 -8.53 -8.12
CA THR A 69 19.19 -8.37 -9.15
C THR A 69 19.30 -6.95 -9.70
N MET A 70 18.43 -6.05 -9.27
CA MET A 70 18.39 -4.65 -9.70
C MET A 70 18.59 -3.72 -8.51
N PRO A 71 19.06 -2.47 -8.74
CA PRO A 71 19.20 -1.49 -7.67
C PRO A 71 17.85 -1.03 -7.16
N HIS A 72 17.77 -0.70 -5.86
CA HIS A 72 16.56 -0.20 -5.20
C HIS A 72 16.85 0.89 -4.19
N THR A 73 15.82 1.67 -3.85
CA THR A 73 15.80 2.60 -2.72
C THR A 73 14.46 2.48 -1.98
N ILE A 74 14.31 3.20 -0.87
CA ILE A 74 13.01 3.46 -0.25
C ILE A 74 12.84 4.96 -0.09
N HIS A 75 11.81 5.51 -0.70
CA HIS A 75 11.35 6.88 -0.53
C HIS A 75 10.04 6.89 0.25
N PHE A 76 9.85 7.89 1.12
CA PHE A 76 8.70 8.01 2.00
C PHE A 76 7.91 9.27 1.68
N HIS A 77 6.60 9.12 1.46
CA HIS A 77 5.68 10.25 1.32
C HIS A 77 5.09 10.67 2.66
N GLY A 78 5.10 11.95 2.94
CA GLY A 78 4.45 12.54 4.11
C GLY A 78 5.16 12.30 5.43
N VAL A 79 6.27 11.59 5.43
CA VAL A 79 7.09 11.33 6.62
C VAL A 79 8.24 12.31 6.64
N ASP A 80 8.39 13.05 7.71
CA ASP A 80 9.52 13.96 7.89
C ASP A 80 10.77 13.17 8.31
N HIS A 81 11.85 13.38 7.59
CA HIS A 81 13.13 12.73 7.79
C HIS A 81 14.29 13.73 7.54
N PRO A 82 15.45 13.53 8.15
CA PRO A 82 16.61 14.36 7.82
C PRO A 82 17.07 14.09 6.38
N TYR A 83 17.49 15.14 5.68
CA TYR A 83 18.04 14.99 4.32
C TYR A 83 19.34 14.18 4.31
N VAL A 84 20.18 14.37 5.33
CA VAL A 84 21.40 13.58 5.53
C VAL A 84 21.17 12.55 6.62
N GLY A 85 21.34 11.28 6.30
CA GLY A 85 21.20 10.17 7.23
C GLY A 85 22.45 9.99 8.11
N ALA A 86 22.39 9.04 9.04
CA ALA A 86 23.50 8.70 9.95
C ALA A 86 24.76 8.20 9.21
N GLN A 87 24.63 7.79 7.97
CA GLN A 87 25.75 7.36 7.12
C GLN A 87 26.51 8.54 6.48
N GLY A 88 26.03 9.79 6.69
CA GLY A 88 26.67 11.00 6.19
C GLY A 88 26.34 11.35 4.73
N ASP A 89 25.44 10.62 4.11
CA ASP A 89 24.90 10.85 2.77
C ASP A 89 23.38 11.01 2.81
N GLY A 90 22.73 11.11 1.62
CA GLY A 90 21.29 11.35 1.52
C GLY A 90 20.44 10.25 2.17
N ASN A 91 19.22 10.62 2.52
CA ASN A 91 18.26 9.79 3.26
C ASN A 91 16.83 9.90 2.69
N ASP A 92 16.68 10.49 1.50
CA ASP A 92 15.38 10.71 0.86
C ASP A 92 14.93 9.55 -0.06
N GLY A 93 15.84 8.65 -0.40
CA GLY A 93 15.55 7.54 -1.30
C GLY A 93 15.53 7.89 -2.79
N VAL A 94 15.99 9.10 -3.18
CA VAL A 94 15.94 9.61 -4.56
C VAL A 94 17.33 9.63 -5.18
N PRO A 95 17.66 8.70 -6.10
CA PRO A 95 19.03 8.53 -6.63
C PRO A 95 19.61 9.76 -7.34
N LEU A 96 18.76 10.63 -7.86
CA LEU A 96 19.22 11.82 -8.60
C LEU A 96 19.65 12.99 -7.71
N THR A 97 19.13 13.04 -6.48
CA THR A 97 19.27 14.22 -5.62
C THR A 97 19.78 13.92 -4.23
N SER A 98 19.69 12.69 -3.77
CA SER A 98 19.96 12.32 -2.40
C SER A 98 21.12 11.30 -2.29
N GLU A 99 20.87 10.05 -2.51
CA GLU A 99 21.89 9.01 -2.35
C GLU A 99 21.95 8.05 -3.54
N MET A 100 23.04 7.32 -3.65
CA MET A 100 23.15 6.23 -4.63
C MET A 100 22.19 5.10 -4.26
N PRO A 101 21.59 4.43 -5.25
CA PRO A 101 20.72 3.28 -4.98
C PRO A 101 21.51 2.13 -4.34
N VAL A 102 20.82 1.34 -3.55
CA VAL A 102 21.34 0.12 -2.95
C VAL A 102 21.51 -0.94 -4.04
N MET A 103 22.74 -1.31 -4.34
CA MET A 103 23.07 -2.29 -5.36
C MET A 103 22.75 -3.71 -4.88
N PRO A 104 22.62 -4.70 -5.79
CA PRO A 104 22.45 -6.11 -5.42
C PRO A 104 23.49 -6.59 -4.40
N GLY A 105 23.04 -7.14 -3.28
CA GLY A 105 23.89 -7.61 -2.18
C GLY A 105 24.27 -6.55 -1.15
N GLU A 106 23.93 -5.28 -1.39
CA GLU A 106 24.21 -4.19 -0.45
C GLU A 106 23.01 -3.93 0.48
N SER A 107 23.24 -3.06 1.46
CA SER A 107 22.20 -2.59 2.37
C SER A 107 22.35 -1.11 2.69
N ARG A 108 21.23 -0.46 3.03
CA ARG A 108 21.15 0.93 3.49
C ARG A 108 20.09 1.07 4.57
N THR A 109 20.37 1.91 5.56
CA THR A 109 19.41 2.26 6.62
C THR A 109 18.89 3.68 6.41
N TYR A 110 17.57 3.80 6.35
CA TYR A 110 16.83 5.06 6.36
C TYR A 110 16.40 5.37 7.78
N GLU A 111 16.54 6.64 8.20
CA GLU A 111 16.23 7.09 9.55
C GLU A 111 15.23 8.24 9.52
N MET A 112 14.25 8.19 10.42
CA MET A 112 13.24 9.23 10.55
C MET A 112 12.66 9.29 11.96
N THR A 113 12.08 10.45 12.29
CA THR A 113 11.30 10.63 13.52
C THR A 113 9.98 11.31 13.13
N PRO A 114 8.96 10.55 12.76
CA PRO A 114 7.69 11.11 12.29
C PRO A 114 7.02 11.96 13.36
N ARG A 115 6.74 13.22 13.05
CA ARG A 115 6.10 14.17 13.97
C ARG A 115 4.60 14.29 13.72
N GLN A 116 4.10 13.83 12.60
CA GLN A 116 2.68 13.88 12.24
C GLN A 116 2.11 12.49 12.14
N ALA A 117 1.00 12.24 12.85
CA ALA A 117 0.22 11.01 12.69
C ALA A 117 -0.61 11.06 11.42
N GLY A 118 -0.81 9.93 10.77
CA GLY A 118 -1.63 9.80 9.57
C GLY A 118 -1.22 8.62 8.69
N THR A 119 -1.92 8.51 7.57
CA THR A 119 -1.62 7.52 6.53
C THR A 119 -0.64 8.10 5.53
N MET A 120 0.59 7.59 5.57
CA MET A 120 1.70 7.94 4.70
C MET A 120 1.93 6.80 3.70
N PHE A 121 3.00 6.89 2.91
CA PHE A 121 3.30 5.91 1.88
C PHE A 121 4.80 5.70 1.74
N TYR A 122 5.25 4.56 1.24
CA TYR A 122 6.63 4.35 0.86
C TYR A 122 6.74 3.53 -0.42
N HIS A 123 7.78 3.76 -1.19
CA HIS A 123 8.03 3.05 -2.43
C HIS A 123 9.49 3.12 -2.89
N CYS A 124 9.86 2.27 -3.83
CA CYS A 124 11.15 2.37 -4.51
C CYS A 124 11.16 3.57 -5.47
N HIS A 125 12.22 4.37 -5.45
CA HIS A 125 12.39 5.53 -6.32
C HIS A 125 13.44 5.30 -7.44
N VAL A 126 13.94 4.10 -7.60
CA VAL A 126 14.71 3.71 -8.80
C VAL A 126 13.72 3.39 -9.91
N GLN A 127 13.73 4.17 -10.99
CA GLN A 127 12.78 4.03 -12.10
C GLN A 127 11.32 3.86 -11.61
N PRO A 128 10.78 4.86 -10.92
CA PRO A 128 9.54 4.73 -10.17
C PRO A 128 8.35 4.30 -11.05
N ALA A 129 8.30 4.73 -12.30
CA ALA A 129 7.26 4.34 -13.25
C ALA A 129 7.14 2.82 -13.46
N VAL A 130 8.21 2.08 -13.23
CA VAL A 130 8.22 0.61 -13.31
C VAL A 130 8.20 -0.02 -11.92
N HIS A 131 9.11 0.40 -11.04
CA HIS A 131 9.31 -0.27 -9.75
C HIS A 131 8.09 -0.15 -8.83
N ILE A 132 7.38 0.97 -8.87
CA ILE A 132 6.13 1.16 -8.10
C ILE A 132 5.07 0.17 -8.62
N LEU A 133 4.79 0.20 -9.92
CA LEU A 133 3.75 -0.64 -10.52
C LEU A 133 4.09 -2.13 -10.39
N MET A 134 5.37 -2.48 -10.38
CA MET A 134 5.80 -3.86 -10.09
C MET A 134 5.51 -4.32 -8.66
N GLY A 135 5.12 -3.43 -7.72
CA GLY A 135 4.69 -3.76 -6.37
C GLY A 135 5.64 -3.33 -5.25
N LEU A 136 6.73 -2.58 -5.55
CA LEU A 136 7.65 -2.04 -4.53
C LEU A 136 7.07 -0.78 -3.90
N GLN A 137 5.95 -0.96 -3.18
CA GLN A 137 5.17 0.11 -2.57
C GLN A 137 4.25 -0.41 -1.47
N ALA A 138 3.97 0.40 -0.47
CA ALA A 138 2.91 0.17 0.51
C ALA A 138 2.63 1.38 1.39
N MET A 139 1.61 1.26 2.25
CA MET A 139 1.32 2.24 3.28
C MET A 139 2.39 2.28 4.36
N PHE A 140 2.67 3.49 4.84
CA PHE A 140 3.40 3.76 6.05
C PHE A 140 2.47 4.53 6.99
N VAL A 141 2.07 3.92 8.08
CA VAL A 141 1.10 4.49 9.02
C VAL A 141 1.80 4.97 10.26
N VAL A 142 1.62 6.25 10.56
CA VAL A 142 2.07 6.86 11.80
C VAL A 142 0.87 7.00 12.73
N GLU A 143 0.88 6.25 13.82
CA GLU A 143 -0.15 6.31 14.85
C GLU A 143 0.14 7.48 15.80
N GLU A 144 -0.91 8.04 16.39
CA GLU A 144 -0.74 9.03 17.46
C GLU A 144 -0.04 8.42 18.66
N ASN A 145 1.02 9.07 19.15
CA ASN A 145 1.67 8.67 20.38
C ASN A 145 0.81 9.05 21.58
N ARG A 146 0.31 8.04 22.28
CA ARG A 146 -0.42 8.21 23.53
C ARG A 146 0.17 7.29 24.59
N PRO A 147 0.45 7.79 25.79
CA PRO A 147 0.90 6.96 26.90
C PRO A 147 -0.05 5.78 27.12
N ASN A 148 0.52 4.60 27.26
CA ASN A 148 -0.21 3.34 27.47
C ASN A 148 -1.05 2.89 26.27
N ASN A 149 -0.66 3.24 25.04
CA ASN A 149 -1.27 2.66 23.85
C ASN A 149 -0.90 1.17 23.74
N PRO A 150 -1.84 0.23 23.95
CA PRO A 150 -1.52 -1.21 23.93
C PRO A 150 -1.40 -1.78 22.51
N VAL A 151 -1.57 -0.95 21.49
CA VAL A 151 -1.73 -1.45 20.12
C VAL A 151 -0.48 -1.17 19.30
N GLN A 152 0.56 -1.94 19.54
CA GLN A 152 1.63 -2.09 18.55
C GLN A 152 1.32 -3.30 17.68
N THR A 153 0.81 -3.09 16.51
CA THR A 153 0.56 -4.21 15.60
C THR A 153 1.23 -3.96 14.25
N PHE A 154 2.21 -4.78 13.96
CA PHE A 154 2.67 -4.98 12.61
C PHE A 154 1.65 -5.86 11.88
N ASN A 155 0.79 -5.27 11.10
CA ASN A 155 -0.08 -6.02 10.22
C ASN A 155 0.69 -6.37 8.96
N VAL A 156 1.18 -7.60 8.91
CA VAL A 156 1.69 -8.19 7.69
C VAL A 156 0.53 -8.84 6.96
N GLY A 157 -0.15 -8.10 6.14
CA GLY A 157 -1.22 -8.68 5.32
C GLY A 157 -2.29 -7.68 4.91
N ALA A 158 -2.82 -7.89 3.73
CA ALA A 158 -3.94 -7.17 3.20
C ALA A 158 -5.21 -7.44 4.03
N GLY A 159 -6.03 -6.41 4.25
CA GLY A 159 -7.37 -6.53 4.82
C GLY A 159 -7.44 -6.94 6.29
N GLN A 160 -6.41 -6.73 7.08
CA GLN A 160 -6.50 -7.03 8.51
C GLN A 160 -7.24 -5.93 9.25
N VAL A 161 -8.23 -6.36 10.03
CA VAL A 161 -8.97 -5.50 10.94
C VAL A 161 -8.10 -5.22 12.16
N ARG A 162 -7.90 -3.93 12.49
CA ARG A 162 -7.42 -3.57 13.81
C ARG A 162 -8.58 -3.46 14.78
N ALA A 163 -8.44 -4.09 15.92
CA ALA A 163 -9.30 -3.81 17.05
C ALA A 163 -9.11 -2.35 17.50
N ARG A 164 -10.12 -1.82 18.19
CA ARG A 164 -10.19 -0.47 18.74
C ARG A 164 -8.84 0.10 19.15
N SER A 165 -8.45 1.23 18.58
CA SER A 165 -7.27 1.97 19.00
C SER A 165 -7.66 3.04 20.02
N GLN A 166 -6.97 3.04 21.17
CA GLN A 166 -7.10 4.10 22.15
C GLN A 166 -6.18 5.30 21.84
N ALA A 167 -5.33 5.17 20.83
CA ALA A 167 -4.36 6.19 20.45
C ALA A 167 -4.93 7.26 19.52
N SER A 168 -6.06 7.03 18.85
CA SER A 168 -6.66 8.01 17.96
C SER A 168 -7.44 9.08 18.72
N GLN A 169 -7.26 10.36 18.34
CA GLN A 169 -8.10 11.46 18.84
C GLN A 169 -9.55 11.29 18.42
N GLU A 170 -9.73 10.73 17.22
CA GLU A 170 -11.04 10.30 16.75
C GLU A 170 -11.25 8.85 17.16
N ALA A 171 -12.10 8.63 18.15
CA ALA A 171 -12.44 7.29 18.59
C ALA A 171 -13.09 6.52 17.42
N TYR A 172 -12.55 5.36 17.10
CA TYR A 172 -13.13 4.42 16.14
C TYR A 172 -13.13 2.99 16.71
N ASP A 173 -14.05 2.19 16.23
CA ASP A 173 -14.23 0.81 16.71
C ASP A 173 -13.40 -0.18 15.90
N ARG A 174 -13.25 0.08 14.59
CA ARG A 174 -12.48 -0.74 13.66
C ARG A 174 -11.69 0.11 12.68
N GLU A 175 -10.65 -0.49 12.11
CA GLU A 175 -9.85 0.11 11.05
C GLU A 175 -9.57 -0.92 9.96
N TYR A 176 -9.63 -0.49 8.71
CA TYR A 176 -9.28 -1.28 7.53
C TYR A 176 -8.28 -0.52 6.65
N ASP A 177 -7.28 -1.22 6.18
CA ASP A 177 -6.34 -0.72 5.17
C ASP A 177 -6.85 -1.11 3.77
N LEU A 178 -7.00 -0.13 2.89
CA LEU A 178 -7.46 -0.30 1.52
C LEU A 178 -6.39 0.23 0.57
N HIS A 179 -5.57 -0.65 0.03
CA HIS A 179 -4.49 -0.32 -0.88
C HIS A 179 -4.88 -0.70 -2.31
N TYR A 180 -4.99 0.30 -3.15
CA TYR A 180 -5.32 0.16 -4.57
C TYR A 180 -4.05 0.18 -5.42
N GLN A 181 -4.00 -0.66 -6.44
CA GLN A 181 -3.01 -0.63 -7.52
C GLN A 181 -3.58 -1.35 -8.73
N GLU A 182 -3.00 -1.10 -9.90
CA GLU A 182 -3.31 -1.84 -11.11
C GLU A 182 -2.11 -2.67 -11.59
N VAL A 183 -2.38 -3.57 -12.52
CA VAL A 183 -1.40 -4.43 -13.19
C VAL A 183 -1.52 -4.22 -14.68
N ASP A 184 -0.43 -3.77 -15.29
CA ASP A 184 -0.20 -3.87 -16.73
C ASP A 184 0.47 -5.22 -17.01
N ARG A 185 -0.23 -6.08 -17.72
CA ARG A 185 0.22 -7.43 -17.97
C ARG A 185 1.49 -7.47 -18.83
N GLU A 186 1.57 -6.60 -19.84
CA GLU A 186 2.74 -6.56 -20.72
C GLU A 186 4.00 -6.23 -19.92
N MET A 187 3.95 -5.20 -19.07
CA MET A 187 5.07 -4.81 -18.22
C MET A 187 5.46 -5.93 -17.26
N HIS A 188 4.50 -6.53 -16.58
CA HIS A 188 4.75 -7.62 -15.63
C HIS A 188 5.33 -8.87 -16.31
N ASP A 189 4.90 -9.19 -17.53
CA ASP A 189 5.45 -10.29 -18.32
C ASP A 189 6.87 -9.98 -18.82
N LEU A 190 7.15 -8.78 -19.33
CA LEU A 190 8.50 -8.35 -19.74
C LEU A 190 9.52 -8.50 -18.62
N VAL A 191 9.15 -8.08 -17.41
CA VAL A 191 10.01 -8.15 -16.23
C VAL A 191 10.23 -9.60 -15.75
N ARG A 192 9.25 -10.46 -15.97
CA ARG A 192 9.29 -11.87 -15.56
C ARG A 192 10.12 -12.76 -16.51
N LEU A 193 10.30 -12.35 -17.75
CA LEU A 193 10.86 -13.21 -18.83
C LEU A 193 12.34 -13.58 -18.67
N SER A 194 13.10 -12.92 -17.82
CA SER A 194 14.53 -13.17 -17.71
C SER A 194 15.07 -12.95 -16.32
N ASN A 195 16.01 -13.80 -15.92
CA ASN A 195 16.83 -13.62 -14.71
C ASN A 195 18.04 -12.69 -14.95
N ASP A 196 18.32 -12.30 -16.20
CA ASP A 196 19.40 -11.36 -16.50
C ASP A 196 18.84 -9.91 -16.42
N PRO A 197 19.24 -9.13 -15.40
CA PRO A 197 18.75 -7.76 -15.21
C PRO A 197 19.07 -6.85 -16.40
N ARG A 198 20.17 -7.10 -17.12
CA ARG A 198 20.54 -6.31 -18.30
C ARG A 198 19.55 -6.52 -19.44
N ARG A 199 19.04 -7.75 -19.58
CA ARG A 199 18.01 -8.08 -20.56
C ARG A 199 16.67 -7.48 -20.17
N VAL A 200 16.27 -7.59 -18.91
CA VAL A 200 15.04 -6.98 -18.37
C VAL A 200 15.04 -5.47 -18.59
N ILE A 201 16.12 -4.78 -18.18
CA ILE A 201 16.27 -3.33 -18.38
C ILE A 201 16.17 -2.95 -19.85
N LYS A 202 16.81 -3.72 -20.74
CA LYS A 202 16.76 -3.46 -22.19
C LYS A 202 15.36 -3.58 -22.75
N GLU A 203 14.58 -4.58 -22.35
CA GLU A 203 13.23 -4.78 -22.80
C GLU A 203 12.30 -3.66 -22.28
N ILE A 204 12.38 -3.31 -20.99
CA ILE A 204 11.60 -2.22 -20.41
C ILE A 204 11.91 -0.87 -21.09
N HIS A 205 13.17 -0.52 -21.28
CA HIS A 205 13.54 0.78 -21.86
C HIS A 205 13.41 0.90 -23.37
N ARG A 206 13.34 -0.19 -24.10
CA ARG A 206 13.33 -0.18 -25.55
C ARG A 206 12.03 -0.68 -26.18
N ARG A 207 11.28 -1.50 -25.47
CA ARG A 207 10.07 -2.11 -25.98
C ARG A 207 8.81 -1.60 -25.31
N TYR A 208 8.88 -1.40 -24.00
CA TYR A 208 7.74 -0.96 -23.22
C TYR A 208 7.64 0.56 -23.24
N ASP A 209 6.55 1.06 -23.77
CA ASP A 209 6.21 2.49 -23.71
C ASP A 209 5.20 2.73 -22.60
N ILE A 210 5.64 3.40 -21.53
CA ILE A 210 4.80 3.71 -20.38
C ILE A 210 3.60 4.61 -20.74
N THR A 211 3.67 5.32 -21.85
CA THR A 211 2.57 6.19 -22.31
C THR A 211 1.45 5.40 -23.00
N GLU A 212 1.74 4.18 -23.47
CA GLU A 212 0.78 3.24 -24.03
C GLU A 212 0.33 2.17 -23.03
N ARG A 213 0.67 2.35 -21.77
CA ARG A 213 0.35 1.44 -20.67
C ARG A 213 -1.14 1.11 -20.62
N SER A 214 -1.47 -0.17 -20.43
CA SER A 214 -2.82 -0.66 -20.22
C SER A 214 -2.98 -1.22 -18.80
N SER A 215 -4.04 -0.82 -18.11
CA SER A 215 -4.41 -1.42 -16.82
C SER A 215 -5.34 -2.60 -17.06
N ASP A 216 -4.77 -3.80 -17.11
CA ASP A 216 -5.51 -5.03 -17.39
C ASP A 216 -6.25 -5.58 -16.18
N TYR A 217 -5.66 -5.39 -14.99
CA TYR A 217 -6.23 -5.84 -13.72
C TYR A 217 -6.10 -4.76 -12.67
N PHE A 218 -7.14 -4.66 -11.82
CA PHE A 218 -7.21 -3.74 -10.70
C PHE A 218 -7.23 -4.52 -9.41
N LEU A 219 -6.46 -4.06 -8.43
CA LEU A 219 -6.23 -4.78 -7.19
C LEU A 219 -6.62 -3.94 -5.98
N LEU A 220 -7.36 -4.54 -5.06
CA LEU A 220 -7.53 -4.08 -3.70
C LEU A 220 -6.77 -5.04 -2.78
N ASN A 221 -5.83 -4.50 -2.01
CA ASN A 221 -4.98 -5.29 -1.11
C ASN A 221 -4.28 -6.47 -1.82
N GLY A 222 -3.87 -6.24 -3.06
CA GLY A 222 -3.15 -7.21 -3.89
C GLY A 222 -4.02 -8.28 -4.55
N ARG A 223 -5.32 -8.16 -4.46
CA ARG A 223 -6.27 -9.10 -5.07
C ARG A 223 -7.25 -8.38 -5.98
N SER A 224 -7.75 -9.13 -6.94
CA SER A 224 -8.91 -8.79 -7.77
C SER A 224 -10.07 -9.74 -7.46
N PHE A 225 -11.26 -9.42 -7.95
CA PHE A 225 -12.42 -10.31 -7.81
C PHE A 225 -12.12 -11.69 -8.45
N PRO A 226 -12.57 -12.81 -7.87
CA PRO A 226 -13.44 -12.92 -6.70
C PRO A 226 -12.73 -12.95 -5.33
N TYR A 227 -11.41 -12.84 -5.28
CA TYR A 227 -10.68 -12.92 -4.01
C TYR A 227 -10.96 -11.73 -3.11
N THR A 228 -11.19 -10.53 -3.66
CA THR A 228 -11.55 -9.32 -2.92
C THR A 228 -12.81 -9.50 -2.08
N ALA A 229 -13.82 -10.20 -2.60
CA ALA A 229 -15.08 -10.47 -1.88
C ALA A 229 -14.89 -11.27 -0.58
N ARG A 230 -13.74 -11.92 -0.40
CA ARG A 230 -13.41 -12.66 0.81
C ARG A 230 -12.27 -12.03 1.60
N GLU A 231 -11.23 -11.58 0.91
CA GLU A 231 -9.96 -11.16 1.54
C GLU A 231 -9.94 -9.66 1.90
N SER A 232 -10.85 -8.87 1.29
CA SER A 232 -11.00 -7.43 1.58
C SER A 232 -12.42 -7.08 2.07
N LEU A 233 -13.15 -8.06 2.59
CA LEU A 233 -14.48 -7.84 3.15
C LEU A 233 -14.40 -6.95 4.40
N ILE A 234 -15.16 -5.85 4.39
CA ILE A 234 -15.33 -4.97 5.53
C ILE A 234 -16.55 -5.44 6.33
N VAL A 235 -16.32 -5.88 7.56
CA VAL A 235 -17.38 -6.35 8.45
C VAL A 235 -17.56 -5.34 9.58
N VAL A 236 -18.76 -4.81 9.69
CA VAL A 236 -19.11 -3.77 10.67
C VAL A 236 -20.40 -4.13 11.39
N ALA A 237 -20.56 -3.64 12.61
CA ALA A 237 -21.80 -3.71 13.36
C ALA A 237 -22.56 -2.37 13.29
N PRO A 238 -23.87 -2.34 13.61
CA PRO A 238 -24.61 -1.10 13.71
C PRO A 238 -24.01 -0.15 14.76
N ASN A 239 -24.02 1.15 14.45
CA ASN A 239 -23.51 2.23 15.29
C ASN A 239 -22.00 2.17 15.57
N GLU A 240 -21.25 1.49 14.72
CA GLU A 240 -19.77 1.55 14.76
C GLU A 240 -19.25 2.75 13.97
N ARG A 241 -18.11 3.24 14.42
CA ARG A 241 -17.26 4.20 13.70
C ARG A 241 -16.06 3.45 13.18
N VAL A 242 -15.90 3.43 11.87
CA VAL A 242 -14.88 2.63 11.20
C VAL A 242 -13.96 3.54 10.40
N ARG A 243 -12.66 3.45 10.64
CA ARG A 243 -11.66 4.15 9.85
C ARG A 243 -11.27 3.29 8.65
N LEU A 244 -11.39 3.85 7.47
CA LEU A 244 -10.84 3.28 6.24
C LEU A 244 -9.60 4.09 5.84
N ARG A 245 -8.45 3.46 5.87
CA ARG A 245 -7.20 4.05 5.34
C ARG A 245 -7.07 3.67 3.89
N VAL A 246 -7.21 4.63 3.01
CA VAL A 246 -7.17 4.43 1.57
C VAL A 246 -5.85 4.94 1.03
N ALA A 247 -5.15 4.14 0.24
CA ALA A 247 -3.97 4.56 -0.49
C ALA A 247 -4.05 4.07 -1.94
N ASN A 248 -3.78 4.94 -2.87
CA ASN A 248 -3.67 4.60 -4.27
C ASN A 248 -2.20 4.53 -4.68
N GLY A 249 -1.69 3.33 -4.83
CA GLY A 249 -0.34 3.06 -5.32
C GLY A 249 -0.25 2.81 -6.82
N GLY A 250 -1.36 2.97 -7.53
CA GLY A 250 -1.45 2.84 -8.97
C GLY A 250 -1.06 4.12 -9.71
N ALA A 251 -1.10 4.06 -11.03
CA ALA A 251 -0.92 5.19 -11.92
C ALA A 251 -2.25 5.79 -12.41
N GLU A 252 -3.37 5.13 -12.13
CA GLU A 252 -4.71 5.63 -12.41
C GLU A 252 -5.39 6.12 -11.13
N GLY A 253 -6.36 7.02 -11.29
CA GLY A 253 -7.15 7.48 -10.15
C GLY A 253 -8.24 6.50 -9.77
N VAL A 254 -8.53 6.39 -8.50
CA VAL A 254 -9.58 5.54 -7.92
C VAL A 254 -10.78 6.39 -7.58
N ALA A 255 -11.95 6.06 -8.11
CA ALA A 255 -13.23 6.66 -7.74
C ALA A 255 -13.96 5.71 -6.78
N LEU A 256 -13.51 5.66 -5.53
CA LEU A 256 -14.05 4.77 -4.51
C LEU A 256 -15.51 5.12 -4.22
N HIS A 257 -16.42 4.21 -4.54
CA HIS A 257 -17.86 4.35 -4.32
C HIS A 257 -18.38 3.35 -3.29
N THR A 258 -19.19 3.85 -2.37
CA THR A 258 -19.83 3.05 -1.32
C THR A 258 -21.33 2.99 -1.56
N HIS A 259 -21.89 1.77 -1.65
CA HIS A 259 -23.33 1.58 -1.68
C HIS A 259 -23.91 1.59 -0.27
N GLY A 260 -25.08 2.17 -0.11
CA GLY A 260 -25.82 2.19 1.16
C GLY A 260 -25.13 2.95 2.31
N HIS A 261 -23.99 3.59 2.04
CA HIS A 261 -23.21 4.33 3.04
C HIS A 261 -22.59 5.57 2.41
N LYS A 262 -22.34 6.58 3.24
CA LYS A 262 -21.49 7.71 2.92
C LYS A 262 -20.35 7.79 3.91
N VAL A 263 -19.19 8.22 3.44
CA VAL A 263 -17.99 8.35 4.25
C VAL A 263 -17.61 9.81 4.42
N THR A 264 -17.07 10.16 5.57
CA THR A 264 -16.49 11.47 5.83
C THR A 264 -15.00 11.46 5.55
N VAL A 265 -14.51 12.36 4.70
CA VAL A 265 -13.07 12.52 4.44
C VAL A 265 -12.46 13.26 5.62
N THR A 266 -11.68 12.55 6.44
CA THR A 266 -11.07 13.09 7.66
C THR A 266 -9.62 13.51 7.48
N HIS A 267 -8.87 12.85 6.57
CA HIS A 267 -7.49 13.20 6.26
C HIS A 267 -7.24 13.08 4.74
N THR A 268 -6.32 13.91 4.26
CA THR A 268 -5.79 13.82 2.90
C THR A 268 -4.26 13.87 2.99
N ASP A 269 -3.58 12.90 2.40
CA ASP A 269 -2.11 12.76 2.40
C ASP A 269 -1.49 12.79 3.81
N GLY A 270 -2.22 12.20 4.78
CA GLY A 270 -1.82 12.17 6.18
C GLY A 270 -2.10 13.47 6.95
N VAL A 271 -2.65 14.49 6.29
CA VAL A 271 -2.98 15.78 6.91
C VAL A 271 -4.46 15.79 7.32
N PRO A 272 -4.78 16.09 8.58
CA PRO A 272 -6.17 16.16 9.02
C PRO A 272 -6.93 17.31 8.34
N VAL A 273 -8.13 17.00 7.85
CA VAL A 273 -9.07 17.99 7.32
C VAL A 273 -9.82 18.62 8.51
N PRO A 274 -9.84 19.95 8.65
CA PRO A 274 -10.56 20.60 9.74
C PRO A 274 -12.04 20.16 9.77
N PRO A 275 -12.61 19.83 10.93
CA PRO A 275 -13.98 19.28 11.02
C PRO A 275 -15.05 20.11 10.28
N ALA A 276 -14.93 21.43 10.29
CA ALA A 276 -15.86 22.33 9.61
C ALA A 276 -15.80 22.26 8.07
N THR A 277 -14.77 21.64 7.50
CA THR A 277 -14.56 21.51 6.05
C THR A 277 -14.53 20.06 5.59
N GLN A 278 -14.75 19.10 6.47
CA GLN A 278 -14.87 17.69 6.10
C GLN A 278 -16.09 17.48 5.19
N LEU A 279 -15.92 16.61 4.22
CA LEU A 279 -16.96 16.30 3.23
C LEU A 279 -17.50 14.91 3.45
N ILE A 280 -18.82 14.79 3.51
CA ILE A 280 -19.53 13.50 3.50
C ILE A 280 -19.85 13.16 2.05
N ARG A 281 -19.43 11.98 1.59
CA ARG A 281 -19.57 11.56 0.20
C ARG A 281 -19.83 10.06 0.09
N ASP A 282 -20.43 9.65 -1.02
CA ASP A 282 -20.53 8.26 -1.46
C ASP A 282 -19.50 7.91 -2.54
N VAL A 283 -18.88 8.93 -3.16
CA VAL A 283 -17.74 8.74 -4.06
C VAL A 283 -16.59 9.61 -3.61
N VAL A 284 -15.44 8.99 -3.37
CA VAL A 284 -14.18 9.66 -3.01
C VAL A 284 -13.15 9.42 -4.10
N TRP A 285 -12.62 10.50 -4.68
CA TRP A 285 -11.54 10.42 -5.64
C TRP A 285 -10.20 10.38 -4.92
N VAL A 286 -9.37 9.39 -5.26
CA VAL A 286 -8.02 9.24 -4.73
C VAL A 286 -7.06 9.18 -5.92
N ALA A 287 -6.30 10.24 -6.11
CA ALA A 287 -5.34 10.35 -7.21
C ALA A 287 -4.15 9.39 -7.03
N PRO A 288 -3.35 9.14 -8.08
CA PRO A 288 -2.10 8.38 -7.96
C PRO A 288 -1.20 8.90 -6.83
N MET A 289 -0.70 7.98 -6.00
CA MET A 289 0.11 8.24 -4.80
C MET A 289 -0.59 9.03 -3.68
N GLN A 290 -1.85 9.39 -3.84
CA GLN A 290 -2.65 10.05 -2.81
C GLN A 290 -3.12 9.05 -1.75
N ARG A 291 -3.31 9.55 -0.53
CA ARG A 291 -3.90 8.81 0.59
C ARG A 291 -5.07 9.61 1.14
N ALA A 292 -6.10 8.89 1.61
CA ALA A 292 -7.24 9.48 2.30
C ALA A 292 -7.63 8.60 3.49
N ASP A 293 -7.88 9.22 4.65
CA ASP A 293 -8.54 8.52 5.74
C ASP A 293 -10.03 8.90 5.70
N LEU A 294 -10.87 7.89 5.72
CA LEU A 294 -12.31 8.03 5.64
C LEU A 294 -12.93 7.48 6.93
N LEU A 295 -13.89 8.19 7.47
CA LEU A 295 -14.72 7.72 8.55
C LEU A 295 -16.03 7.19 7.97
N LEU A 296 -16.28 5.91 8.16
CA LEU A 296 -17.53 5.23 7.89
C LEU A 296 -18.30 5.11 9.21
N GLU A 297 -19.47 5.75 9.30
CA GLU A 297 -20.38 5.65 10.44
C GLU A 297 -21.57 4.79 10.05
N THR A 298 -21.84 3.73 10.81
CA THR A 298 -22.88 2.75 10.49
C THR A 298 -24.21 3.07 11.20
N VAL A 299 -24.44 4.34 11.48
CA VAL A 299 -25.71 4.85 12.03
C VAL A 299 -26.75 4.89 10.92
N ASP A 300 -27.86 4.20 11.11
CA ASP A 300 -28.99 4.20 10.16
C ASP A 300 -29.81 5.49 10.34
N ASP A 301 -29.32 6.57 9.76
CA ASP A 301 -29.91 7.91 9.83
C ASP A 301 -30.32 8.47 8.45
N GLY A 302 -30.23 7.64 7.40
CA GLY A 302 -30.51 8.03 6.03
C GLY A 302 -29.48 8.97 5.40
N LEU A 303 -28.40 9.30 6.11
CA LEU A 303 -27.26 10.09 5.62
C LEU A 303 -25.98 9.24 5.59
N HIS A 304 -25.60 8.66 6.74
CA HIS A 304 -24.37 7.91 6.88
C HIS A 304 -24.55 6.44 6.48
N SER A 305 -25.70 5.85 6.83
CA SER A 305 -26.03 4.48 6.49
C SER A 305 -27.52 4.32 6.20
N TYR A 306 -27.85 3.34 5.36
CA TYR A 306 -29.24 2.95 5.06
C TYR A 306 -29.60 1.58 5.66
N GLY A 307 -28.94 1.18 6.74
CA GLY A 307 -29.26 -0.02 7.50
C GLY A 307 -28.45 -1.24 7.15
N GLN A 308 -28.88 -2.37 7.71
CA GLN A 308 -28.17 -3.64 7.61
C GLN A 308 -28.26 -4.25 6.21
N GLY A 309 -27.20 -4.97 5.82
CA GLY A 309 -27.17 -5.67 4.54
C GLY A 309 -25.75 -5.99 4.07
N VAL A 310 -25.67 -6.56 2.90
CA VAL A 310 -24.43 -6.72 2.15
C VAL A 310 -24.40 -5.63 1.09
N TRP A 311 -23.54 -4.66 1.30
CA TRP A 311 -23.42 -3.50 0.43
C TRP A 311 -22.14 -3.57 -0.37
N LEU A 312 -22.22 -3.25 -1.66
CA LEU A 312 -21.05 -3.20 -2.53
C LEU A 312 -20.22 -1.95 -2.23
N MET A 313 -18.91 -2.09 -2.25
CA MET A 313 -17.94 -1.01 -2.34
C MET A 313 -16.99 -1.33 -3.49
N HIS A 314 -16.80 -0.39 -4.40
CA HIS A 314 -15.98 -0.63 -5.58
C HIS A 314 -15.36 0.66 -6.14
N ASP A 315 -14.36 0.52 -6.99
CA ASP A 315 -13.91 1.62 -7.86
C ASP A 315 -14.93 1.82 -8.98
N HIS A 316 -15.43 3.05 -9.13
CA HIS A 316 -16.42 3.38 -10.16
C HIS A 316 -15.80 3.70 -11.52
N HIS A 317 -14.48 3.61 -11.67
CA HIS A 317 -13.81 3.65 -12.95
C HIS A 317 -14.17 2.40 -13.77
N ALA A 318 -14.77 2.57 -14.94
CA ALA A 318 -15.38 1.46 -15.67
C ALA A 318 -14.43 0.27 -15.97
N PRO A 319 -13.16 0.44 -16.35
CA PRO A 319 -12.22 -0.65 -16.47
C PRO A 319 -11.95 -1.41 -15.16
N ALA A 320 -12.01 -0.70 -14.02
CA ALA A 320 -11.67 -1.26 -12.71
C ALA A 320 -12.67 -2.29 -12.16
N VAL A 321 -13.84 -2.44 -12.80
CA VAL A 321 -14.81 -3.50 -12.49
C VAL A 321 -14.70 -4.70 -13.43
N THR A 322 -13.58 -4.80 -14.13
CA THR A 322 -13.30 -5.88 -15.09
C THR A 322 -11.98 -6.58 -14.75
N ASN A 323 -11.78 -7.77 -15.31
CA ASN A 323 -10.48 -8.42 -15.40
C ASN A 323 -10.11 -8.51 -16.88
N ASN A 324 -9.07 -7.81 -17.31
CA ASN A 324 -8.61 -7.73 -18.68
C ASN A 324 -9.74 -7.27 -19.65
N GLY A 325 -10.48 -6.24 -19.23
CA GLY A 325 -11.59 -5.69 -20.03
C GLY A 325 -12.83 -6.57 -20.16
N ILE A 326 -12.84 -7.74 -19.53
CA ILE A 326 -13.98 -8.67 -19.58
C ILE A 326 -14.82 -8.54 -18.31
N GLY A 327 -16.05 -8.11 -18.45
CA GLY A 327 -17.07 -8.05 -17.40
C GLY A 327 -18.24 -9.00 -17.69
N PRO A 328 -19.18 -9.18 -16.74
CA PRO A 328 -19.14 -8.73 -15.37
C PRO A 328 -18.38 -9.70 -14.45
N GLY A 329 -17.84 -9.15 -13.34
CA GLY A 329 -17.28 -9.97 -12.27
C GLY A 329 -15.76 -10.04 -12.26
N GLY A 330 -15.11 -8.93 -12.48
CA GLY A 330 -13.68 -8.72 -12.31
C GLY A 330 -13.39 -7.46 -11.48
N GLY A 331 -12.11 -7.13 -11.37
CA GLY A 331 -11.65 -5.89 -10.75
C GLY A 331 -11.86 -5.81 -9.24
N ILE A 332 -12.22 -4.62 -8.81
CA ILE A 332 -12.34 -4.25 -7.38
C ILE A 332 -13.60 -3.46 -7.10
#